data_57525304677996946cb271fd8e449ff0
#
_entry.id   57525304677996946cb271fd8e449ff0
#
_cell.length_a   1.000
_cell.length_b   1.000
_cell.length_c   1.000
_cell.angle_alpha   90.00
_cell.angle_beta   90.00
_cell.angle_gamma   90.00
#
_symmetry.space_group_name_H-M   'P 1'
#
loop_
_entity.id
_entity.type
_entity.pdbx_description
1 polymer ?
#
loop_
_entity_poly.entity_id
_entity_poly.type
_entity_poly.pdbx_seq_one_letter_code
_entity_poly.pdbx_strand_id
1 'polypeptide(L)'
;RFMACISSNEKTPRKIIRKVARLATRYNSKFFVLYVQTPRESSDRIPLASQRHLLNHFKLATELGGEIIQVQSPHITDAIVQVCKEKQISTLCIGRPALKYPSAILAMVHYRNMLEELAQLGIDLIILA
;
A
#
# COMPACT_ATOMS: atom_id res chain seq x y z
N ARG A 1 -4.97 -13.81 -3.06
CA ARG A 1 -3.99 -13.16 -2.17
C ARG A 1 -4.36 -11.69 -1.94
N PHE A 2 -4.09 -11.21 -0.77
CA PHE A 2 -4.44 -9.88 -0.34
C PHE A 2 -3.18 -9.04 -0.12
N MET A 3 -3.27 -7.75 -0.43
CA MET A 3 -2.16 -6.83 -0.16
C MET A 3 -2.69 -5.52 0.39
N ALA A 4 -2.03 -5.01 1.43
CA ALA A 4 -2.22 -3.66 1.92
C ALA A 4 -1.09 -2.80 1.37
N CYS A 5 -1.41 -1.60 0.87
CA CYS A 5 -0.39 -0.61 0.55
C CYS A 5 -0.43 0.50 1.58
N ILE A 6 0.71 0.76 2.20
CA ILE A 6 0.86 1.81 3.21
C ILE A 6 1.94 2.80 2.80
N SER A 7 1.87 4.00 3.35
CA SER A 7 2.88 5.05 3.15
C SER A 7 3.30 5.63 4.48
N SER A 8 4.39 6.38 4.49
CA SER A 8 4.87 7.06 5.70
C SER A 8 3.89 8.13 6.19
N ASN A 9 3.02 8.63 5.30
CA ASN A 9 2.01 9.65 5.61
C ASN A 9 0.63 9.06 5.89
N GLU A 10 0.50 7.74 5.92
CA GLU A 10 -0.78 7.10 6.15
C GLU A 10 -1.29 7.39 7.56
N LYS A 11 -2.55 7.81 7.67
CA LYS A 11 -3.15 8.15 8.97
C LYS A 11 -3.63 6.94 9.75
N THR A 12 -4.00 5.87 9.04
CA THR A 12 -4.60 4.69 9.65
C THR A 12 -3.96 3.39 9.15
N PRO A 13 -2.61 3.27 9.14
CA PRO A 13 -1.95 2.09 8.58
C PRO A 13 -2.28 0.82 9.36
N ARG A 14 -2.41 0.91 10.68
CA ARG A 14 -2.75 -0.25 11.51
C ARG A 14 -4.15 -0.80 11.18
N LYS A 15 -5.10 0.09 10.89
CA LYS A 15 -6.46 -0.28 10.49
C LYS A 15 -6.44 -1.05 9.16
N ILE A 16 -5.65 -0.57 8.21
CA ILE A 16 -5.50 -1.21 6.89
C ILE A 16 -4.86 -2.59 7.04
N ILE A 17 -3.78 -2.70 7.79
CA ILE A 17 -3.07 -3.96 8.04
C ILE A 17 -3.99 -4.98 8.71
N ARG A 18 -4.73 -4.57 9.73
CA ARG A 18 -5.65 -5.45 10.44
C ARG A 18 -6.81 -5.91 9.56
N LYS A 19 -7.31 -5.04 8.70
CA LYS A 19 -8.37 -5.39 7.75
C LYS A 19 -7.89 -6.47 6.79
N VAL A 20 -6.71 -6.29 6.22
CA VAL A 20 -6.13 -7.26 5.28
C VAL A 20 -5.85 -8.59 6.00
N ALA A 21 -5.32 -8.54 7.22
CA ALA A 21 -5.07 -9.75 8.00
C ALA A 21 -6.36 -10.53 8.26
N ARG A 22 -7.45 -9.84 8.59
CA ARG A 22 -8.77 -10.49 8.79
C ARG A 22 -9.28 -11.13 7.51
N LEU A 23 -9.16 -10.43 6.39
CA LEU A 23 -9.57 -10.98 5.10
C LEU A 23 -8.75 -12.22 4.73
N ALA A 24 -7.44 -12.16 4.91
CA ALA A 24 -6.56 -13.28 4.63
C ALA A 24 -6.91 -14.50 5.50
N THR A 25 -7.16 -14.29 6.78
CA THR A 25 -7.58 -15.36 7.70
C THR A 25 -8.90 -15.95 7.25
N ARG A 26 -9.88 -15.10 6.92
CA ARG A 26 -11.22 -15.54 6.53
C ARG A 26 -11.21 -16.40 5.26
N TYR A 27 -10.35 -16.06 4.31
CA TYR A 27 -10.25 -16.76 3.03
C TYR A 27 -9.11 -17.76 2.99
N ASN A 28 -8.45 -18.01 4.11
CA ASN A 28 -7.31 -18.92 4.21
C ASN A 28 -6.25 -18.61 3.14
N SER A 29 -5.89 -17.35 3.05
CA SER A 29 -4.96 -16.84 2.03
C SER A 29 -3.79 -16.14 2.67
N LYS A 30 -2.73 -15.94 1.88
CA LYS A 30 -1.58 -15.11 2.28
C LYS A 30 -1.93 -13.64 2.14
N PHE A 31 -1.24 -12.80 2.91
CA PHE A 31 -1.31 -11.36 2.70
C PHE A 31 0.06 -10.72 2.75
N PHE A 32 0.14 -9.58 2.10
CA PHE A 32 1.36 -8.79 1.96
C PHE A 32 1.08 -7.36 2.40
N VAL A 33 2.11 -6.69 2.90
CA VAL A 33 2.07 -5.26 3.16
C VAL A 33 3.16 -4.61 2.32
N LEU A 34 2.74 -3.75 1.40
CA LEU A 34 3.62 -3.06 0.48
C LEU A 34 3.88 -1.64 0.97
N TYR A 35 5.13 -1.27 1.01
CA TYR A 35 5.57 0.11 1.18
C TYR A 35 6.41 0.52 -0.02
N VAL A 36 5.95 1.53 -0.75
CA VAL A 36 6.71 2.12 -1.86
C VAL A 36 7.44 3.34 -1.34
N GLN A 37 8.76 3.25 -1.24
CA GLN A 37 9.60 4.35 -0.83
C GLN A 37 9.94 5.20 -2.04
N THR A 38 9.46 6.44 -2.03
CA THR A 38 9.82 7.42 -3.06
C THR A 38 11.13 8.11 -2.69
N PRO A 39 11.80 8.82 -3.63
CA PRO A 39 12.99 9.61 -3.30
C PRO A 39 12.75 10.65 -2.21
N ARG A 40 11.51 11.13 -2.06
CA ARG A 40 11.14 12.09 -1.01
C ARG A 40 11.04 11.44 0.38
N GLU A 41 10.90 10.13 0.42
CA GLU A 41 10.71 9.35 1.64
C GLU A 41 11.95 8.52 1.99
N SER A 42 13.11 8.86 1.41
CA SER A 42 14.37 8.22 1.77
C SER A 42 14.66 8.44 3.26
N SER A 43 15.42 7.53 3.87
CA SER A 43 15.69 7.56 5.31
C SER A 43 16.32 8.86 5.79
N ASP A 44 16.99 9.62 4.90
CA ASP A 44 17.60 10.92 5.23
C ASP A 44 16.56 12.06 5.22
N ARG A 45 15.35 11.85 4.69
CA ARG A 45 14.37 12.90 4.44
C ARG A 45 13.09 12.81 5.25
N ILE A 46 12.80 11.66 5.82
CA ILE A 46 11.64 11.52 6.71
C ILE A 46 12.06 11.63 8.16
N PRO A 47 11.22 12.23 9.02
CA PRO A 47 11.51 12.32 10.44
C PRO A 47 11.74 10.95 11.07
N LEU A 48 12.62 10.90 12.07
CA LEU A 48 12.92 9.66 12.78
C LEU A 48 11.67 9.02 13.39
N ALA A 49 10.75 9.84 13.89
CA ALA A 49 9.48 9.35 14.44
C ALA A 49 8.66 8.61 13.38
N SER A 50 8.60 9.14 12.14
CA SER A 50 7.90 8.48 11.04
C SER A 50 8.56 7.16 10.66
N GLN A 51 9.89 7.10 10.68
CA GLN A 51 10.63 5.86 10.44
C GLN A 51 10.28 4.80 11.49
N ARG A 52 10.22 5.18 12.76
CA ARG A 52 9.85 4.28 13.86
C ARG A 52 8.42 3.78 13.72
N HIS A 53 7.48 4.67 13.36
CA HIS A 53 6.09 4.27 13.12
C HIS A 53 5.99 3.26 12.00
N LEU A 54 6.73 3.48 10.90
CA LEU A 54 6.74 2.55 9.77
C LEU A 54 7.25 1.18 10.19
N LEU A 55 8.36 1.12 10.95
CA LEU A 55 8.90 -0.14 11.46
C LEU A 55 7.91 -0.84 12.40
N ASN A 56 7.19 -0.09 13.22
CA ASN A 56 6.16 -0.65 14.10
C ASN A 56 5.01 -1.26 13.30
N HIS A 57 4.64 -0.65 12.17
CA HIS A 57 3.61 -1.18 11.30
C HIS A 57 4.07 -2.48 10.61
N PHE A 58 5.33 -2.53 10.20
CA PHE A 58 5.91 -3.76 9.64
C PHE A 58 5.93 -4.88 10.69
N LYS A 59 6.28 -4.54 11.92
CA LYS A 59 6.26 -5.52 13.02
C LYS A 59 4.85 -6.06 13.23
N LEU A 60 3.84 -5.19 13.27
CA LEU A 60 2.45 -5.62 13.40
C LEU A 60 2.05 -6.57 12.27
N ALA A 61 2.36 -6.21 11.02
CA ALA A 61 2.04 -7.05 9.87
C ALA A 61 2.68 -8.43 9.98
N THR A 62 3.95 -8.49 10.37
CA THR A 62 4.68 -9.74 10.54
C THR A 62 4.07 -10.58 11.67
N GLU A 63 3.71 -9.97 12.79
CA GLU A 63 3.06 -10.65 13.92
C GLU A 63 1.71 -11.26 13.51
N LEU A 64 1.01 -10.63 12.57
CA LEU A 64 -0.26 -11.13 12.04
C LEU A 64 -0.09 -12.14 10.90
N GLY A 65 1.13 -12.50 10.57
CA GLY A 65 1.42 -13.51 9.55
C GLY A 65 1.59 -12.96 8.14
N GLY A 66 1.71 -11.64 7.97
CA GLY A 66 1.94 -11.02 6.68
C GLY A 66 3.39 -10.98 6.26
N GLU A 67 3.62 -10.80 4.97
CA GLU A 67 4.95 -10.61 4.38
C GLU A 67 5.10 -9.15 3.97
N ILE A 68 6.25 -8.57 4.31
CA ILE A 68 6.55 -7.17 3.99
C ILE A 68 7.26 -7.09 2.65
N ILE A 69 6.81 -6.17 1.80
CA ILE A 69 7.45 -5.85 0.53
C ILE A 69 7.81 -4.38 0.52
N GLN A 70 9.08 -4.08 0.38
CA GLN A 70 9.57 -2.71 0.23
C GLN A 70 10.10 -2.53 -1.19
N VAL A 71 9.65 -1.48 -1.84
CA VAL A 71 10.07 -1.12 -3.20
C VAL A 71 10.46 0.34 -3.23
N GLN A 72 11.55 0.65 -3.89
CA GLN A 72 11.95 2.03 -4.15
C GLN A 72 11.53 2.41 -5.56
N SER A 73 10.73 3.45 -5.68
CA SER A 73 10.27 3.94 -6.99
C SER A 73 9.80 5.38 -6.88
N PRO A 74 10.09 6.22 -7.89
CA PRO A 74 9.48 7.54 -7.99
C PRO A 74 8.01 7.49 -8.42
N HIS A 75 7.53 6.35 -8.89
CA HIS A 75 6.18 6.16 -9.42
C HIS A 75 5.40 5.16 -8.58
N ILE A 76 4.64 5.68 -7.59
CA ILE A 76 3.96 4.84 -6.60
C ILE A 76 2.94 3.93 -7.25
N THR A 77 2.06 4.47 -8.09
CA THR A 77 0.96 3.70 -8.68
C THR A 77 1.46 2.60 -9.61
N ASP A 78 2.49 2.88 -10.41
CA ASP A 78 3.10 1.88 -11.28
C ASP A 78 3.74 0.76 -10.46
N ALA A 79 4.42 1.11 -9.36
CA ALA A 79 5.03 0.12 -8.47
C ALA A 79 3.97 -0.77 -7.83
N ILE A 80 2.84 -0.21 -7.40
CA ILE A 80 1.73 -0.97 -6.82
C ILE A 80 1.22 -2.01 -7.83
N VAL A 81 0.94 -1.58 -9.05
CA VAL A 81 0.44 -2.48 -10.10
C VAL A 81 1.45 -3.59 -10.39
N GLN A 82 2.72 -3.24 -10.48
CA GLN A 82 3.77 -4.22 -10.77
C GLN A 82 3.86 -5.28 -9.67
N VAL A 83 3.83 -4.90 -8.41
CA VAL A 83 3.85 -5.85 -7.29
C VAL A 83 2.59 -6.71 -7.28
N CYS A 84 1.43 -6.12 -7.59
CA CYS A 84 0.19 -6.88 -7.71
C CYS A 84 0.31 -8.00 -8.75
N LYS A 85 0.93 -7.73 -9.89
CA LYS A 85 1.18 -8.74 -10.91
C LYS A 85 2.13 -9.82 -10.42
N GLU A 86 3.28 -9.41 -9.86
CA GLU A 86 4.33 -10.32 -9.42
C GLU A 86 3.85 -11.27 -8.32
N LYS A 87 3.07 -10.77 -7.39
CA LYS A 87 2.56 -11.54 -6.24
C LYS A 87 1.19 -12.15 -6.48
N GLN A 88 0.63 -11.97 -7.66
CA GLN A 88 -0.69 -12.50 -8.02
C GLN A 88 -1.75 -12.10 -7.00
N ILE A 89 -1.81 -10.81 -6.72
CA ILE A 89 -2.77 -10.24 -5.77
C ILE A 89 -4.16 -10.24 -6.38
N SER A 90 -5.15 -10.67 -5.61
CA SER A 90 -6.55 -10.64 -6.02
C SER A 90 -7.29 -9.42 -5.47
N THR A 91 -6.89 -8.92 -4.31
CA THR A 91 -7.52 -7.79 -3.65
C THR A 91 -6.46 -6.89 -3.04
N LEU A 92 -6.50 -5.61 -3.42
CA LEU A 92 -5.63 -4.57 -2.89
C LEU A 92 -6.44 -3.69 -1.93
N CYS A 93 -5.87 -3.44 -0.75
CA CYS A 93 -6.46 -2.53 0.23
C CYS A 93 -5.58 -1.30 0.39
N ILE A 94 -6.17 -0.13 0.27
CA ILE A 94 -5.47 1.14 0.46
C ILE A 94 -6.27 2.05 1.39
N GLY A 95 -5.59 3.04 1.95
CA GLY A 95 -6.25 4.15 2.61
C GLY A 95 -6.76 5.16 1.59
N ARG A 96 -7.45 6.18 2.04
CA ARG A 96 -7.91 7.27 1.19
C ARG A 96 -6.72 7.96 0.53
N PRO A 97 -6.72 8.15 -0.80
CA PRO A 97 -5.65 8.90 -1.46
C PRO A 97 -5.67 10.35 -1.00
N ALA A 98 -4.47 10.89 -0.68
CA ALA A 98 -4.31 12.30 -0.34
C ALA A 98 -4.10 13.10 -1.63
N LEU A 99 -5.17 13.68 -2.16
CA LEU A 99 -5.12 14.48 -3.38
C LEU A 99 -4.99 15.95 -2.99
N LYS A 100 -3.74 16.43 -2.92
CA LYS A 100 -3.44 17.80 -2.49
C LYS A 100 -3.10 18.69 -3.68
N TYR A 101 -3.71 19.89 -3.69
CA TYR A 101 -3.35 20.96 -4.60
C TYR A 101 -1.90 21.44 -4.29
N PRO A 102 -1.06 21.80 -5.32
CA PRO A 102 -1.38 21.92 -6.74
C PRO A 102 -1.21 20.63 -7.56
N SER A 103 -0.68 19.57 -6.99
CA SER A 103 -0.42 18.32 -7.69
C SER A 103 -1.64 17.39 -7.79
N ALA A 104 -2.80 17.85 -7.34
CA ALA A 104 -4.01 17.04 -7.28
C ALA A 104 -4.43 16.48 -8.65
N ILE A 105 -4.34 17.29 -9.72
CA ILE A 105 -4.75 16.85 -11.07
C ILE A 105 -3.88 15.69 -11.55
N LEU A 106 -2.56 15.83 -11.42
CA LEU A 106 -1.63 14.78 -11.82
C LEU A 106 -1.80 13.52 -10.97
N ALA A 107 -1.97 13.68 -9.66
CA ALA A 107 -2.23 12.57 -8.77
C ALA A 107 -3.52 11.83 -9.14
N MET A 108 -4.58 12.56 -9.51
CA MET A 108 -5.84 11.97 -9.98
C MET A 108 -5.67 11.18 -11.25
N VAL A 109 -4.88 11.68 -12.20
CA VAL A 109 -4.60 10.97 -13.46
C VAL A 109 -3.88 9.65 -13.18
N HIS A 110 -2.83 9.66 -12.35
CA HIS A 110 -2.10 8.45 -11.98
C HIS A 110 -2.99 7.45 -11.25
N TYR A 111 -3.82 7.95 -10.33
CA TYR A 111 -4.74 7.13 -9.58
C TYR A 111 -5.77 6.46 -10.49
N ARG A 112 -6.36 7.23 -11.42
CA ARG A 112 -7.32 6.69 -12.39
C ARG A 112 -6.69 5.62 -13.26
N ASN A 113 -5.46 5.87 -13.75
CA ASN A 113 -4.75 4.89 -14.57
C ASN A 113 -4.50 3.59 -13.79
N MET A 114 -4.14 3.71 -12.51
CA MET A 114 -3.99 2.53 -11.64
C MET A 114 -5.29 1.76 -11.53
N LEU A 115 -6.42 2.45 -11.30
CA LEU A 115 -7.73 1.81 -11.21
C LEU A 115 -8.07 1.04 -12.49
N GLU A 116 -7.80 1.63 -13.66
CA GLU A 116 -8.05 0.98 -14.94
C GLU A 116 -7.19 -0.27 -15.12
N GLU A 117 -5.91 -0.18 -14.79
CA GLU A 117 -5.00 -1.33 -14.88
C GLU A 117 -5.40 -2.46 -13.92
N LEU A 118 -5.76 -2.12 -12.69
CA LEU A 118 -6.22 -3.11 -11.72
C LEU A 118 -7.50 -3.80 -12.21
N ALA A 119 -8.42 -3.04 -12.78
CA ALA A 119 -9.65 -3.58 -13.34
C ALA A 119 -9.37 -4.57 -14.48
N GLN A 120 -8.45 -4.22 -15.38
CA GLN A 120 -8.04 -5.10 -16.48
C GLN A 120 -7.42 -6.40 -15.98
N LEU A 121 -6.72 -6.34 -14.85
CA LEU A 121 -6.10 -7.51 -14.22
C LEU A 121 -7.07 -8.31 -13.35
N GLY A 122 -8.30 -7.85 -13.20
CA GLY A 122 -9.30 -8.51 -12.34
C GLY A 122 -9.00 -8.37 -10.86
N ILE A 123 -8.29 -7.32 -10.45
CA ILE A 123 -7.93 -7.07 -9.06
C ILE A 123 -8.94 -6.13 -8.42
N ASP A 124 -9.54 -6.58 -7.32
CA ASP A 124 -10.46 -5.76 -6.55
C ASP A 124 -9.71 -4.74 -5.69
N LEU A 125 -10.30 -3.57 -5.53
CA LEU A 125 -9.74 -2.51 -4.71
C LEU A 125 -10.68 -2.19 -3.54
N ILE A 126 -10.14 -2.20 -2.33
CA ILE A 126 -10.85 -1.77 -1.13
C ILE A 126 -10.17 -0.48 -0.63
N ILE A 127 -10.96 0.57 -0.49
CA ILE A 127 -10.50 1.85 0.05
C ILE A 127 -11.06 1.99 1.46
N LEU A 128 -10.19 2.14 2.44
CA LEU A 128 -10.58 2.32 3.83
C LEU A 128 -10.61 3.81 4.18
N ALA A 129 -11.69 4.22 4.80
CA ALA A 129 -11.87 5.59 5.24
C ALA A 129 -10.99 5.92 6.46
#